data_9041dda3c682683276189553d5adcc49
#
_entry.id   9041dda3c682683276189553d5adcc49
#
_cell.length_a   1.000
_cell.length_b   1.000
_cell.length_c   1.000
_cell.angle_alpha   90.00
_cell.angle_beta   90.00
_cell.angle_gamma   90.00
#
_symmetry.space_group_name_H-M   'P 1'
#
loop_
_entity.id
_entity.type
_entity.pdbx_description
1 polymer ?
#
loop_
_entity_poly.entity_id
_entity_poly.type
_entity_poly.pdbx_seq_one_letter_code
_entity_poly.pdbx_strand_id
1 'polypeptide(L)'
;MPDTLISSFEQRILERQLLPLASPWAGEVVYPQYDGLSIRNLPHTVMRLLNGNTQNGGPGSLNPQNGTLGSAPLDSTLWRPYAGRVKRVVLFITDGLGWQLLQEIAAADPTFAQVIADLTGDGTLTPLTSIAPTTTASALPTIWCGATPIATGLLGTQLFLREYSTLASMLHFAPVAGKHRADALEDWGLDLTTLLPQKTLSEALRQHRIPSYLLLQKDMIGSGLSRVMHRGVENVIRHVGYTDLWINLRDLLRETRRQRCFINVYWAAVDMVSHIYGTAAEQVMVEIGRQLADLRDVLCAGDAADGQTLFMLVADHGHSPITEYVNIYDHAPLSEALRCGLGGQARLANLYLREGYREQVEDYFRERLPDQFITVRPADAQAAGLFGTETPHPEAGARMGDLIVIAREGFALTEKRPGAMASVSRHGGLSAREMIVPLLMRTL
;
A
#
# COMPACT_ATOMS: atom_id res chain seq x y z
N MET A 1 2.00 -23.69 5.54
CA MET A 1 3.27 -23.75 4.76
C MET A 1 4.40 -24.19 5.66
N PRO A 2 5.43 -24.86 5.15
CA PRO A 2 6.62 -25.14 5.96
C PRO A 2 7.27 -23.82 6.38
N ASP A 3 7.70 -23.71 7.63
CA ASP A 3 8.40 -22.52 8.17
C ASP A 3 9.62 -22.11 7.33
N THR A 4 10.24 -23.09 6.65
CA THR A 4 11.36 -22.89 5.73
C THR A 4 11.01 -22.04 4.50
N LEU A 5 9.78 -22.08 3.99
CA LEU A 5 9.38 -21.27 2.82
C LEU A 5 9.10 -19.81 3.23
N ILE A 6 8.47 -19.62 4.38
CA ILE A 6 8.24 -18.26 4.93
C ILE A 6 9.59 -17.59 5.19
N SER A 7 10.51 -18.28 5.85
CA SER A 7 11.86 -17.79 6.10
C SER A 7 12.62 -17.47 4.80
N SER A 8 12.43 -18.25 3.74
CA SER A 8 13.07 -18.00 2.44
C SER A 8 12.50 -16.74 1.74
N PHE A 9 11.20 -16.46 1.88
CA PHE A 9 10.61 -15.26 1.32
C PHE A 9 11.06 -14.02 2.10
N GLU A 10 11.06 -14.08 3.42
CA GLU A 10 11.54 -12.99 4.27
C GLU A 10 13.02 -12.68 3.98
N GLN A 11 13.85 -13.70 3.85
CA GLN A 11 15.26 -13.54 3.47
C GLN A 11 15.41 -12.87 2.09
N ARG A 12 14.66 -13.32 1.06
CA ARG A 12 14.68 -12.69 -0.28
C ARG A 12 14.27 -11.22 -0.24
N ILE A 13 13.32 -10.87 0.64
CA ILE A 13 12.88 -9.48 0.82
C ILE A 13 14.01 -8.66 1.44
N LEU A 14 14.63 -9.15 2.50
CA LEU A 14 15.67 -8.42 3.23
C LEU A 14 17.00 -8.32 2.47
N GLU A 15 17.33 -9.30 1.63
CA GLU A 15 18.58 -9.31 0.86
C GLU A 15 18.55 -8.45 -0.41
N ARG A 16 17.37 -7.96 -0.84
CA ARG A 16 17.26 -7.14 -2.04
C ARG A 16 17.95 -5.79 -1.85
N GLN A 17 18.81 -5.45 -2.80
CA GLN A 17 19.51 -4.17 -2.85
C GLN A 17 19.20 -3.46 -4.17
N LEU A 18 18.80 -2.20 -4.11
CA LEU A 18 18.51 -1.38 -5.30
C LEU A 18 19.38 -0.15 -5.38
N LEU A 19 19.67 0.49 -4.25
CA LEU A 19 20.45 1.72 -4.18
C LEU A 19 21.80 1.46 -3.50
N PRO A 20 22.88 2.07 -3.97
CA PRO A 20 24.16 2.04 -3.29
C PRO A 20 24.09 2.92 -2.03
N LEU A 21 23.70 2.34 -0.91
CA LEU A 21 23.63 3.05 0.36
C LEU A 21 24.96 2.96 1.12
N ALA A 22 25.34 4.08 1.73
CA ALA A 22 26.49 4.09 2.64
C ALA A 22 26.16 3.29 3.92
N SER A 23 27.18 2.62 4.51
CA SER A 23 27.06 2.11 5.87
C SER A 23 26.88 3.30 6.84
N PRO A 24 25.95 3.25 7.82
CA PRO A 24 25.22 2.07 8.31
C PRO A 24 23.87 1.78 7.64
N TRP A 25 23.46 2.56 6.67
CA TRP A 25 22.11 2.48 6.08
C TRP A 25 21.81 1.18 5.30
N ALA A 26 22.84 0.49 4.83
CA ALA A 26 22.67 -0.66 3.92
C ALA A 26 21.80 -1.81 4.47
N GLY A 27 21.71 -1.97 5.80
CA GLY A 27 20.90 -3.00 6.45
C GLY A 27 19.56 -2.52 6.99
N GLU A 28 19.25 -1.23 6.89
CA GLU A 28 18.07 -0.62 7.52
C GLU A 28 16.94 -0.35 6.52
N VAL A 29 17.23 -0.45 5.22
CA VAL A 29 16.29 -0.15 4.14
C VAL A 29 15.82 -1.45 3.48
N VAL A 30 14.51 -1.62 3.36
CA VAL A 30 13.88 -2.73 2.65
C VAL A 30 13.28 -2.21 1.34
N TYR A 31 13.57 -2.90 0.25
CA TYR A 31 13.13 -2.51 -1.09
C TYR A 31 11.95 -3.36 -1.59
N PRO A 32 11.03 -2.78 -2.38
CA PRO A 32 9.89 -3.52 -2.94
C PRO A 32 10.34 -4.72 -3.79
N GLN A 33 9.69 -5.86 -3.60
CA GLN A 33 9.89 -7.10 -4.36
C GLN A 33 8.82 -7.25 -5.44
N TYR A 34 8.79 -6.38 -6.43
CA TYR A 34 7.78 -6.37 -7.49
C TYR A 34 7.66 -7.68 -8.28
N ASP A 35 8.64 -8.57 -8.13
CA ASP A 35 8.74 -9.85 -8.85
C ASP A 35 8.09 -11.01 -8.06
N GLY A 36 6.83 -10.87 -7.69
CA GLY A 36 6.02 -11.93 -7.11
C GLY A 36 5.90 -11.92 -5.58
N LEU A 37 6.55 -10.98 -4.87
CA LEU A 37 6.45 -10.85 -3.42
C LEU A 37 6.05 -9.42 -2.98
N SER A 38 5.18 -8.77 -3.75
CA SER A 38 4.67 -7.44 -3.45
C SER A 38 3.14 -7.38 -3.57
N ILE A 39 2.54 -6.43 -2.86
CA ILE A 39 1.11 -6.10 -2.99
C ILE A 39 0.71 -5.78 -4.44
N ARG A 40 1.64 -5.32 -5.28
CA ARG A 40 1.44 -5.13 -6.73
C ARG A 40 0.96 -6.41 -7.41
N ASN A 41 1.41 -7.57 -6.95
CA ASN A 41 1.14 -8.86 -7.58
C ASN A 41 -0.26 -9.43 -7.26
N LEU A 42 -0.95 -8.86 -6.26
CA LEU A 42 -2.27 -9.31 -5.81
C LEU A 42 -3.34 -9.27 -6.92
N PRO A 43 -3.59 -8.14 -7.61
CA PRO A 43 -4.61 -8.10 -8.65
C PRO A 43 -4.29 -9.00 -9.84
N HIS A 44 -3.02 -9.21 -10.15
CA HIS A 44 -2.61 -10.18 -11.17
C HIS A 44 -2.94 -11.63 -10.75
N THR A 45 -2.79 -11.92 -9.44
CA THR A 45 -3.13 -13.23 -8.87
C THR A 45 -4.64 -13.46 -8.88
N VAL A 46 -5.41 -12.47 -8.42
CA VAL A 46 -6.89 -12.53 -8.44
C VAL A 46 -7.40 -12.76 -9.87
N MET A 47 -6.85 -12.02 -10.84
CA MET A 47 -7.21 -12.18 -12.25
C MET A 47 -6.94 -13.60 -12.75
N ARG A 48 -5.80 -14.22 -12.41
CA ARG A 48 -5.50 -15.61 -12.77
C ARG A 48 -6.44 -16.61 -12.12
N LEU A 49 -6.72 -16.45 -10.84
CA LEU A 49 -7.59 -17.36 -10.10
C LEU A 49 -9.02 -17.36 -10.64
N LEU A 50 -9.54 -16.17 -10.96
CA LEU A 50 -10.93 -16.02 -11.37
C LEU A 50 -11.16 -16.22 -12.88
N ASN A 51 -10.17 -15.93 -13.74
CA ASN A 51 -10.35 -16.07 -15.20
C ASN A 51 -10.24 -17.51 -15.70
N GLY A 52 -9.82 -18.46 -14.84
CA GLY A 52 -9.77 -19.90 -15.18
C GLY A 52 -8.71 -20.31 -16.22
N ASN A 53 -7.86 -19.38 -16.66
CA ASN A 53 -6.83 -19.63 -17.67
C ASN A 53 -5.57 -20.30 -17.04
N THR A 54 -5.80 -21.41 -16.32
CA THR A 54 -4.75 -22.14 -15.59
C THR A 54 -3.96 -23.09 -16.47
N GLN A 55 -4.43 -23.41 -17.69
CA GLN A 55 -3.87 -24.52 -18.48
C GLN A 55 -2.87 -24.13 -19.59
N ASN A 56 -2.76 -22.87 -20.02
CA ASN A 56 -1.92 -22.51 -21.17
C ASN A 56 -0.89 -21.41 -20.93
N GLY A 57 -0.44 -21.21 -19.71
CA GLY A 57 0.60 -20.24 -19.39
C GLY A 57 1.88 -20.91 -18.90
N GLY A 58 2.62 -21.53 -19.78
CA GLY A 58 4.07 -21.70 -19.56
C GLY A 58 4.71 -20.30 -19.40
N PRO A 59 5.94 -20.19 -18.84
CA PRO A 59 6.59 -18.90 -18.51
C PRO A 59 6.86 -17.97 -19.71
N GLY A 60 6.30 -18.25 -20.89
CA GLY A 60 6.58 -17.54 -22.14
C GLY A 60 5.41 -16.86 -22.85
N SER A 61 4.15 -16.94 -22.35
CA SER A 61 3.00 -16.49 -23.19
C SER A 61 2.37 -15.16 -22.83
N LEU A 62 2.78 -14.49 -21.75
CA LEU A 62 2.28 -13.15 -21.41
C LEU A 62 3.50 -12.22 -21.30
N ASN A 63 3.65 -11.33 -22.27
CA ASN A 63 4.70 -10.33 -22.25
C ASN A 63 4.48 -9.36 -21.09
N PRO A 64 5.34 -9.32 -20.05
CA PRO A 64 5.18 -8.44 -18.90
C PRO A 64 5.15 -6.94 -19.28
N GLN A 65 5.66 -6.62 -20.45
CA GLN A 65 5.76 -5.24 -20.94
C GLN A 65 4.42 -4.63 -21.38
N ASN A 66 3.36 -5.42 -21.55
CA ASN A 66 2.08 -4.93 -22.05
C ASN A 66 1.09 -4.51 -20.95
N GLY A 67 1.47 -4.47 -19.67
CA GLY A 67 0.59 -4.00 -18.57
C GLY A 67 -0.71 -4.79 -18.39
N THR A 68 -0.82 -5.99 -19.00
CA THR A 68 -2.03 -6.81 -18.94
C THR A 68 -2.16 -7.47 -17.57
N LEU A 69 -3.26 -7.25 -16.89
CA LEU A 69 -3.55 -7.92 -15.62
C LEU A 69 -3.46 -9.45 -15.76
N GLY A 70 -2.82 -10.10 -14.79
CA GLY A 70 -2.50 -11.53 -14.80
C GLY A 70 -1.08 -11.86 -15.26
N SER A 71 -0.31 -10.90 -15.78
CA SER A 71 1.06 -11.12 -16.27
C SER A 71 2.10 -11.29 -15.15
N ALA A 72 1.91 -10.64 -14.00
CA ALA A 72 2.85 -10.59 -12.88
C ALA A 72 2.21 -11.03 -11.54
N PRO A 73 1.71 -12.29 -11.41
CA PRO A 73 1.09 -12.76 -10.18
C PRO A 73 2.12 -12.88 -9.03
N LEU A 74 1.63 -13.16 -7.84
CA LEU A 74 2.45 -13.61 -6.71
C LEU A 74 3.29 -14.84 -7.09
N ASP A 75 4.31 -15.13 -6.29
CA ASP A 75 5.07 -16.38 -6.42
C ASP A 75 4.11 -17.55 -6.52
N SER A 76 4.40 -18.46 -7.46
CA SER A 76 3.45 -19.49 -7.85
C SER A 76 3.13 -20.48 -6.72
N THR A 77 4.03 -20.64 -5.78
CA THR A 77 3.83 -21.51 -4.60
C THR A 77 2.71 -21.00 -3.69
N LEU A 78 2.44 -19.68 -3.71
CA LEU A 78 1.40 -19.06 -2.90
C LEU A 78 -0.01 -19.31 -3.47
N TRP A 79 -0.21 -19.22 -4.77
CA TRP A 79 -1.56 -19.23 -5.35
C TRP A 79 -1.95 -20.49 -6.12
N ARG A 80 -0.98 -21.27 -6.64
CA ARG A 80 -1.29 -22.52 -7.37
C ARG A 80 -2.15 -23.50 -6.60
N PRO A 81 -2.01 -23.68 -5.27
CA PRO A 81 -2.88 -24.57 -4.50
C PRO A 81 -4.38 -24.25 -4.60
N TYR A 82 -4.72 -23.01 -4.92
CA TYR A 82 -6.11 -22.52 -5.03
C TYR A 82 -6.63 -22.49 -6.48
N ALA A 83 -5.73 -22.61 -7.46
CA ALA A 83 -6.08 -22.49 -8.87
C ALA A 83 -7.07 -23.61 -9.32
N GLY A 84 -8.16 -23.23 -9.99
CA GLY A 84 -9.23 -24.12 -10.43
C GLY A 84 -10.15 -24.64 -9.31
N ARG A 85 -9.86 -24.34 -8.05
CA ARG A 85 -10.63 -24.79 -6.88
C ARG A 85 -11.58 -23.72 -6.37
N VAL A 86 -11.19 -22.46 -6.46
CA VAL A 86 -11.97 -21.34 -5.94
C VAL A 86 -12.78 -20.64 -7.03
N LYS A 87 -13.97 -20.19 -6.69
CA LYS A 87 -14.86 -19.42 -7.56
C LYS A 87 -14.91 -17.95 -7.11
N ARG A 88 -14.63 -17.69 -5.84
CA ARG A 88 -14.68 -16.35 -5.25
C ARG A 88 -13.34 -16.01 -4.65
N VAL A 89 -12.96 -14.75 -4.74
CA VAL A 89 -11.81 -14.20 -4.02
C VAL A 89 -12.29 -12.99 -3.23
N VAL A 90 -12.05 -13.02 -1.93
CA VAL A 90 -12.16 -11.86 -1.04
C VAL A 90 -10.76 -11.30 -0.84
N LEU A 91 -10.55 -10.04 -1.18
CA LEU A 91 -9.35 -9.30 -0.84
C LEU A 91 -9.70 -8.29 0.25
N PHE A 92 -9.30 -8.60 1.48
CA PHE A 92 -9.49 -7.76 2.64
C PHE A 92 -8.21 -6.96 2.87
N ILE A 93 -8.29 -5.64 2.68
CA ILE A 93 -7.19 -4.72 2.89
C ILE A 93 -7.37 -4.08 4.28
N THR A 94 -6.46 -4.39 5.20
CA THR A 94 -6.37 -3.72 6.51
C THR A 94 -5.23 -2.71 6.45
N ASP A 95 -5.59 -1.43 6.47
CA ASP A 95 -4.64 -0.33 6.30
C ASP A 95 -3.66 -0.25 7.47
N GLY A 96 -2.37 -0.18 7.18
CA GLY A 96 -1.34 0.12 8.17
C GLY A 96 -0.83 -1.08 8.99
N LEU A 97 -1.21 -2.33 8.68
CA LEU A 97 -0.74 -3.51 9.42
C LEU A 97 0.63 -3.98 8.93
N GLY A 98 1.70 -3.69 9.68
CA GLY A 98 3.05 -4.19 9.40
C GLY A 98 3.27 -5.66 9.83
N TRP A 99 4.14 -6.37 9.10
CA TRP A 99 4.54 -7.74 9.40
C TRP A 99 5.19 -7.88 10.78
N GLN A 100 6.13 -7.00 11.12
CA GLN A 100 6.80 -7.02 12.43
C GLN A 100 5.83 -6.76 13.57
N LEU A 101 4.88 -5.83 13.38
CA LEU A 101 3.84 -5.55 14.39
C LEU A 101 2.98 -6.80 14.64
N LEU A 102 2.57 -7.52 13.59
CA LEU A 102 1.83 -8.77 13.73
C LEU A 102 2.61 -9.82 14.52
N GLN A 103 3.91 -9.96 14.27
CA GLN A 103 4.79 -10.87 14.98
C GLN A 103 4.99 -10.46 16.44
N GLU A 104 5.17 -9.17 16.73
CA GLU A 104 5.33 -8.63 18.08
C GLU A 104 4.07 -8.89 18.93
N ILE A 105 2.88 -8.69 18.36
CA ILE A 105 1.60 -8.99 19.06
C ILE A 105 1.49 -10.50 19.33
N ALA A 106 1.79 -11.33 18.33
CA ALA A 106 1.73 -12.79 18.49
C ALA A 106 2.71 -13.32 19.55
N ALA A 107 3.87 -12.70 19.69
CA ALA A 107 4.84 -13.04 20.71
C ALA A 107 4.42 -12.60 22.13
N ALA A 108 3.66 -11.50 22.23
CA ALA A 108 3.23 -10.93 23.50
C ALA A 108 1.90 -11.52 24.01
N ASP A 109 1.01 -11.95 23.13
CA ASP A 109 -0.33 -12.46 23.48
C ASP A 109 -0.54 -13.90 22.96
N PRO A 110 -0.51 -14.92 23.85
CA PRO A 110 -0.77 -16.32 23.46
C PRO A 110 -2.16 -16.55 22.87
N THR A 111 -3.18 -15.76 23.27
CA THR A 111 -4.54 -15.87 22.71
C THR A 111 -4.54 -15.41 21.25
N PHE A 112 -3.86 -14.32 20.96
CA PHE A 112 -3.67 -13.83 19.59
C PHE A 112 -2.86 -14.83 18.74
N ALA A 113 -1.78 -15.38 19.29
CA ALA A 113 -0.99 -16.42 18.62
C ALA A 113 -1.84 -17.65 18.28
N GLN A 114 -2.76 -18.07 19.17
CA GLN A 114 -3.68 -19.18 18.90
C GLN A 114 -4.65 -18.84 17.74
N VAL A 115 -5.18 -17.63 17.67
CA VAL A 115 -6.04 -17.21 16.55
C VAL A 115 -5.27 -17.29 15.23
N ILE A 116 -4.02 -16.83 15.19
CA ILE A 116 -3.17 -16.97 13.99
C ILE A 116 -2.96 -18.46 13.65
N ALA A 117 -2.65 -19.30 14.62
CA ALA A 117 -2.47 -20.74 14.41
C ALA A 117 -3.74 -21.42 13.84
N ASP A 118 -4.92 -21.07 14.36
CA ASP A 118 -6.22 -21.55 13.87
C ASP A 118 -6.46 -21.13 12.40
N LEU A 119 -6.11 -19.89 12.07
CA LEU A 119 -6.26 -19.34 10.71
C LEU A 119 -5.27 -19.94 9.72
N THR A 120 -4.08 -20.31 10.17
CA THR A 120 -2.99 -20.83 9.31
C THR A 120 -2.92 -22.35 9.24
N GLY A 121 -3.67 -23.09 10.07
CA GLY A 121 -3.71 -24.55 10.04
C GLY A 121 -4.02 -25.11 8.65
N ASP A 122 -5.03 -24.55 7.96
CA ASP A 122 -5.38 -24.84 6.57
C ASP A 122 -5.10 -23.68 5.62
N GLY A 123 -4.33 -22.68 6.07
CA GLY A 123 -4.03 -21.46 5.36
C GLY A 123 -2.53 -21.20 5.20
N THR A 124 -2.22 -19.99 4.80
CA THR A 124 -0.85 -19.50 4.63
C THR A 124 -0.76 -18.11 5.18
N LEU A 125 0.22 -17.83 6.03
CA LEU A 125 0.62 -16.50 6.43
C LEU A 125 2.05 -16.29 5.97
N THR A 126 2.32 -15.21 5.22
CA THR A 126 3.63 -14.95 4.62
C THR A 126 3.89 -13.46 4.52
N PRO A 127 5.16 -13.01 4.61
CA PRO A 127 5.48 -11.63 4.33
C PRO A 127 5.38 -11.32 2.82
N LEU A 128 4.92 -10.11 2.51
CA LEU A 128 5.06 -9.45 1.22
C LEU A 128 5.72 -8.09 1.43
N THR A 129 6.16 -7.47 0.35
CA THR A 129 6.50 -6.05 0.39
C THR A 129 5.31 -5.20 -0.02
N SER A 130 5.19 -4.05 0.60
CA SER A 130 4.48 -2.91 0.05
C SER A 130 5.20 -2.40 -1.22
N ILE A 131 4.97 -1.14 -1.55
CA ILE A 131 5.58 -0.41 -2.65
C ILE A 131 6.34 0.81 -2.10
N ALA A 132 7.13 1.50 -2.91
CA ALA A 132 7.71 2.79 -2.54
C ALA A 132 6.98 3.94 -3.26
N PRO A 133 6.58 4.99 -2.51
CA PRO A 133 6.55 5.11 -1.06
C PRO A 133 5.45 4.26 -0.40
N THR A 134 5.68 3.80 0.83
CA THR A 134 4.73 2.97 1.61
C THR A 134 3.57 3.82 2.14
N THR A 135 2.66 4.20 1.26
CA THR A 135 1.53 5.08 1.60
C THR A 135 0.26 4.70 0.88
N THR A 136 -0.87 4.81 1.56
CA THR A 136 -2.22 4.51 1.06
C THR A 136 -2.48 5.10 -0.32
N ALA A 137 -2.12 6.38 -0.55
CA ALA A 137 -2.36 7.07 -1.82
C ALA A 137 -1.61 6.47 -3.02
N SER A 138 -0.53 5.71 -2.79
CA SER A 138 0.23 5.01 -3.82
C SER A 138 -0.07 3.50 -3.81
N ALA A 139 -0.24 2.91 -2.63
CA ALA A 139 -0.39 1.47 -2.46
C ALA A 139 -1.78 0.97 -2.91
N LEU A 140 -2.86 1.67 -2.54
CA LEU A 140 -4.21 1.26 -2.96
C LEU A 140 -4.37 1.28 -4.49
N PRO A 141 -3.99 2.34 -5.24
CA PRO A 141 -4.01 2.29 -6.69
C PRO A 141 -3.22 1.12 -7.27
N THR A 142 -2.07 0.79 -6.69
CA THR A 142 -1.26 -0.37 -7.08
C THR A 142 -2.02 -1.69 -6.85
N ILE A 143 -2.67 -1.87 -5.70
CA ILE A 143 -3.51 -3.06 -5.41
C ILE A 143 -4.72 -3.13 -6.36
N TRP A 144 -5.26 -2.00 -6.81
CA TRP A 144 -6.43 -1.97 -7.69
C TRP A 144 -6.12 -2.19 -9.17
N CYS A 145 -4.95 -1.78 -9.65
CA CYS A 145 -4.61 -1.89 -11.08
C CYS A 145 -3.41 -2.81 -11.39
N GLY A 146 -2.62 -3.24 -10.41
CA GLY A 146 -1.44 -4.07 -10.61
C GLY A 146 -0.24 -3.33 -11.21
N ALA A 147 -0.32 -2.01 -11.39
CA ALA A 147 0.78 -1.19 -11.88
C ALA A 147 1.58 -0.60 -10.72
N THR A 148 2.87 -0.40 -10.94
CA THR A 148 3.75 0.20 -9.94
C THR A 148 3.57 1.72 -9.84
N PRO A 149 4.04 2.37 -8.76
CA PRO A 149 3.92 3.82 -8.57
C PRO A 149 4.51 4.65 -9.71
N ILE A 150 5.59 4.21 -10.35
CA ILE A 150 6.14 4.93 -11.50
C ILE A 150 5.16 4.98 -12.68
N ALA A 151 4.40 3.91 -12.89
CA ALA A 151 3.43 3.83 -13.97
C ALA A 151 2.10 4.52 -13.63
N THR A 152 1.66 4.46 -12.37
CA THR A 152 0.45 5.18 -11.94
C THR A 152 0.68 6.68 -11.80
N GLY A 153 1.93 7.10 -11.57
CA GLY A 153 2.29 8.48 -11.25
C GLY A 153 1.86 8.93 -9.85
N LEU A 154 1.30 8.03 -9.03
CA LEU A 154 0.91 8.30 -7.65
C LEU A 154 2.08 7.96 -6.72
N LEU A 155 3.00 8.90 -6.58
CA LEU A 155 4.30 8.78 -5.94
C LEU A 155 4.33 9.40 -4.52
N GLY A 156 3.18 9.46 -3.84
CA GLY A 156 3.05 10.00 -2.50
C GLY A 156 1.65 10.53 -2.21
N THR A 157 1.42 10.91 -0.96
CA THR A 157 0.16 11.55 -0.56
C THR A 157 0.08 13.00 -1.00
N GLN A 158 1.22 13.68 -1.11
CA GLN A 158 1.31 15.05 -1.61
C GLN A 158 2.15 15.06 -2.88
N LEU A 159 1.58 15.56 -3.99
CA LEU A 159 2.23 15.63 -5.29
C LEU A 159 2.19 17.06 -5.84
N PHE A 160 3.29 17.52 -6.41
CA PHE A 160 3.26 18.73 -7.21
C PHE A 160 2.66 18.42 -8.57
N LEU A 161 1.48 18.96 -8.80
CA LEU A 161 0.77 18.87 -10.07
C LEU A 161 1.18 20.07 -10.93
N ARG A 162 2.12 19.83 -11.86
CA ARG A 162 2.69 20.87 -12.72
C ARG A 162 1.61 21.56 -13.55
N GLU A 163 0.64 20.78 -14.03
CA GLU A 163 -0.49 21.25 -14.83
C GLU A 163 -1.40 22.23 -14.10
N TYR A 164 -1.41 22.20 -12.76
CA TYR A 164 -2.15 23.12 -11.90
C TYR A 164 -1.24 24.06 -11.11
N SER A 165 0.09 23.97 -11.29
CA SER A 165 1.09 24.72 -10.54
C SER A 165 0.90 24.71 -9.02
N THR A 166 0.46 23.57 -8.48
CA THR A 166 0.13 23.43 -7.06
C THR A 166 0.61 22.13 -6.45
N LEU A 167 0.95 22.17 -5.17
CA LEU A 167 1.12 20.97 -4.35
C LEU A 167 -0.27 20.53 -3.88
N ALA A 168 -0.64 19.29 -4.15
CA ALA A 168 -1.97 18.75 -3.89
C ALA A 168 -1.93 17.48 -3.06
N SER A 169 -2.94 17.31 -2.20
CA SER A 169 -3.19 16.07 -1.46
C SER A 169 -3.94 15.08 -2.35
N MET A 170 -3.39 13.89 -2.53
CA MET A 170 -4.01 12.82 -3.33
C MET A 170 -5.11 12.06 -2.57
N LEU A 171 -5.16 12.17 -1.25
CA LEU A 171 -6.29 11.63 -0.48
C LEU A 171 -7.53 12.52 -0.55
N HIS A 172 -7.32 13.84 -0.66
CA HIS A 172 -8.41 14.81 -0.65
C HIS A 172 -8.67 15.48 -2.01
N PHE A 173 -7.83 15.27 -3.01
CA PHE A 173 -7.87 15.96 -4.30
C PHE A 173 -8.06 17.47 -4.16
N ALA A 174 -7.25 18.05 -3.30
CA ALA A 174 -7.30 19.47 -2.96
C ALA A 174 -5.88 20.05 -2.82
N PRO A 175 -5.68 21.34 -3.14
CA PRO A 175 -4.42 22.01 -2.85
C PRO A 175 -4.06 21.90 -1.37
N VAL A 176 -2.77 21.71 -1.07
CA VAL A 176 -2.27 21.64 0.32
C VAL A 176 -2.28 23.03 0.97
N ALA A 177 -1.98 24.09 0.20
CA ALA A 177 -1.97 25.45 0.68
C ALA A 177 -3.40 26.02 0.77
N GLY A 178 -3.73 26.66 1.88
CA GLY A 178 -5.04 27.27 2.11
C GLY A 178 -6.05 26.31 2.75
N LYS A 179 -7.32 26.71 2.70
CA LYS A 179 -8.46 25.90 3.17
C LYS A 179 -9.34 25.56 1.97
N HIS A 180 -9.33 24.31 1.59
CA HIS A 180 -10.12 23.81 0.47
C HIS A 180 -11.02 22.66 0.94
N ARG A 181 -12.18 22.49 0.29
CA ARG A 181 -12.99 21.30 0.44
C ARG A 181 -12.30 20.11 -0.23
N ALA A 182 -12.65 18.89 0.16
CA ALA A 182 -12.27 17.73 -0.59
C ALA A 182 -12.76 17.84 -2.06
N ASP A 183 -11.98 17.28 -2.97
CA ASP A 183 -12.23 17.27 -4.42
C ASP A 183 -12.22 18.66 -5.09
N ALA A 184 -11.65 19.68 -4.45
CA ALA A 184 -11.58 21.03 -5.01
C ALA A 184 -10.82 21.13 -6.34
N LEU A 185 -9.89 20.20 -6.62
CA LEU A 185 -9.15 20.16 -7.89
C LEU A 185 -10.04 19.84 -9.10
N GLU A 186 -11.19 19.19 -8.90
CA GLU A 186 -12.15 18.98 -9.98
C GLU A 186 -12.75 20.29 -10.48
N ASP A 187 -12.97 21.28 -9.57
CA ASP A 187 -13.39 22.61 -9.97
C ASP A 187 -12.33 23.34 -10.81
N TRP A 188 -11.06 22.92 -10.68
CA TRP A 188 -9.94 23.42 -11.47
C TRP A 188 -9.75 22.66 -12.79
N GLY A 189 -10.61 21.67 -13.08
CA GLY A 189 -10.58 20.88 -14.29
C GLY A 189 -9.74 19.60 -14.19
N LEU A 190 -9.41 19.12 -12.98
CA LEU A 190 -8.76 17.81 -12.83
C LEU A 190 -9.69 16.72 -13.34
N ASP A 191 -9.26 16.02 -14.38
CA ASP A 191 -9.94 14.85 -14.88
C ASP A 191 -9.43 13.60 -14.17
N LEU A 192 -10.26 13.04 -13.31
CA LEU A 192 -9.93 11.83 -12.54
C LEU A 192 -9.65 10.61 -13.44
N THR A 193 -10.18 10.57 -14.65
CA THR A 193 -9.96 9.44 -15.58
C THR A 193 -8.52 9.41 -16.09
N THR A 194 -7.87 10.57 -16.17
CA THR A 194 -6.47 10.69 -16.62
C THR A 194 -5.48 10.49 -15.49
N LEU A 195 -5.92 10.64 -14.23
CA LEU A 195 -5.05 10.52 -13.07
C LEU A 195 -4.51 9.09 -12.88
N LEU A 196 -5.33 8.08 -13.16
CA LEU A 196 -4.96 6.68 -13.17
C LEU A 196 -5.31 6.08 -14.54
N PRO A 197 -4.38 6.13 -15.51
CA PRO A 197 -4.66 5.68 -16.88
C PRO A 197 -4.79 4.15 -17.00
N GLN A 198 -4.33 3.39 -16.00
CA GLN A 198 -4.41 1.93 -16.00
C GLN A 198 -5.85 1.44 -15.78
N LYS A 199 -6.17 0.30 -16.40
CA LYS A 199 -7.40 -0.41 -16.08
C LYS A 199 -7.35 -0.98 -14.67
N THR A 200 -8.45 -0.84 -13.95
CA THR A 200 -8.59 -1.50 -12.65
C THR A 200 -8.85 -2.99 -12.81
N LEU A 201 -8.61 -3.75 -11.74
CA LEU A 201 -8.95 -5.18 -11.68
C LEU A 201 -10.45 -5.41 -11.96
N SER A 202 -11.33 -4.58 -11.40
CA SER A 202 -12.77 -4.68 -11.61
C SER A 202 -13.17 -4.41 -13.05
N GLU A 203 -12.55 -3.44 -13.73
CA GLU A 203 -12.77 -3.22 -15.18
C GLU A 203 -12.31 -4.42 -16.01
N ALA A 204 -11.18 -5.04 -15.64
CA ALA A 204 -10.68 -6.22 -16.33
C ALA A 204 -11.57 -7.44 -16.09
N LEU A 205 -12.01 -7.70 -14.86
CA LEU A 205 -12.91 -8.80 -14.51
C LEU A 205 -14.26 -8.67 -15.20
N ARG A 206 -14.80 -7.45 -15.29
CA ARG A 206 -16.05 -7.18 -16.02
C ARG A 206 -15.98 -7.58 -17.50
N GLN A 207 -14.82 -7.44 -18.17
CA GLN A 207 -14.63 -7.91 -19.54
C GLN A 207 -14.79 -9.44 -19.66
N HIS A 208 -14.54 -10.16 -18.57
CA HIS A 208 -14.75 -11.61 -18.45
C HIS A 208 -16.10 -11.99 -17.82
N ARG A 209 -17.03 -11.04 -17.64
CA ARG A 209 -18.34 -11.23 -17.00
C ARG A 209 -18.23 -11.74 -15.56
N ILE A 210 -17.21 -11.33 -14.85
CA ILE A 210 -16.98 -11.64 -13.45
C ILE A 210 -17.30 -10.38 -12.64
N PRO A 211 -18.42 -10.35 -11.88
CA PRO A 211 -18.83 -9.19 -11.11
C PRO A 211 -17.87 -8.89 -9.96
N SER A 212 -17.75 -7.62 -9.63
CA SER A 212 -16.94 -7.12 -8.51
C SER A 212 -17.83 -6.41 -7.49
N TYR A 213 -17.59 -6.72 -6.23
CA TYR A 213 -18.25 -6.12 -5.07
C TYR A 213 -17.23 -5.36 -4.24
N LEU A 214 -17.65 -4.27 -3.62
CA LEU A 214 -16.82 -3.46 -2.73
C LEU A 214 -17.56 -3.21 -1.42
N LEU A 215 -16.96 -3.58 -0.31
CA LEU A 215 -17.38 -3.14 1.02
C LEU A 215 -16.52 -1.95 1.42
N LEU A 216 -17.17 -0.80 1.64
CA LEU A 216 -16.50 0.45 1.95
C LEU A 216 -17.29 1.24 2.98
N GLN A 217 -16.57 1.90 3.91
CA GLN A 217 -17.18 2.78 4.88
C GLN A 217 -17.94 3.92 4.18
N LYS A 218 -19.14 4.22 4.65
CA LYS A 218 -20.08 5.14 3.98
C LYS A 218 -19.45 6.50 3.65
N ASP A 219 -18.57 7.01 4.53
CA ASP A 219 -17.98 8.35 4.41
C ASP A 219 -16.81 8.41 3.40
N MET A 220 -16.33 7.25 2.95
CA MET A 220 -15.30 7.14 1.90
C MET A 220 -15.87 6.97 0.49
N ILE A 221 -17.17 6.68 0.39
CA ILE A 221 -17.82 6.43 -0.90
C ILE A 221 -17.96 7.75 -1.66
N GLY A 222 -17.47 7.76 -2.89
CA GLY A 222 -17.58 8.92 -3.78
C GLY A 222 -16.49 9.97 -3.57
N SER A 223 -15.51 9.76 -2.67
CA SER A 223 -14.30 10.60 -2.65
C SER A 223 -13.52 10.47 -3.97
N GLY A 224 -12.74 11.48 -4.34
CA GLY A 224 -12.01 11.50 -5.60
C GLY A 224 -11.16 10.26 -5.83
N LEU A 225 -10.34 9.87 -4.83
CA LEU A 225 -9.51 8.67 -4.92
C LEU A 225 -10.36 7.39 -5.05
N SER A 226 -11.46 7.28 -4.28
CA SER A 226 -12.39 6.14 -4.39
C SER A 226 -13.00 6.04 -5.79
N ARG A 227 -13.39 7.16 -6.40
CA ARG A 227 -13.94 7.18 -7.77
C ARG A 227 -12.93 6.71 -8.81
N VAL A 228 -11.68 7.08 -8.64
CA VAL A 228 -10.58 6.65 -9.54
C VAL A 228 -10.32 5.16 -9.42
N MET A 229 -10.20 4.65 -8.18
CA MET A 229 -9.82 3.26 -7.92
C MET A 229 -10.96 2.26 -8.16
N HIS A 230 -12.21 2.65 -7.88
CA HIS A 230 -13.34 1.73 -7.92
C HIS A 230 -14.05 1.67 -9.27
N ARG A 231 -13.40 2.16 -10.34
CA ARG A 231 -13.93 1.98 -11.70
C ARG A 231 -14.14 0.50 -12.00
N GLY A 232 -15.28 0.20 -12.59
CA GLY A 232 -15.67 -1.19 -12.93
C GLY A 232 -16.32 -1.99 -11.82
N VAL A 233 -16.32 -1.51 -10.57
CA VAL A 233 -17.11 -2.13 -9.49
C VAL A 233 -18.60 -1.99 -9.80
N GLU A 234 -19.32 -3.09 -9.70
CA GLU A 234 -20.76 -3.12 -10.03
C GLU A 234 -21.62 -2.87 -8.80
N ASN A 235 -21.20 -3.36 -7.64
CA ASN A 235 -21.97 -3.28 -6.40
C ASN A 235 -21.11 -2.75 -5.25
N VAL A 236 -21.54 -1.63 -4.65
CA VAL A 236 -20.93 -1.05 -3.47
C VAL A 236 -21.82 -1.29 -2.26
N ILE A 237 -21.31 -2.04 -1.30
CA ILE A 237 -21.97 -2.34 -0.03
C ILE A 237 -21.41 -1.41 1.03
N ARG A 238 -22.29 -0.57 1.56
CA ARG A 238 -21.92 0.42 2.57
C ARG A 238 -21.92 -0.21 3.94
N HIS A 239 -20.93 0.12 4.75
CA HIS A 239 -20.95 -0.15 6.17
C HIS A 239 -20.73 1.13 6.97
N VAL A 240 -21.25 1.17 8.19
CA VAL A 240 -21.13 2.32 9.11
C VAL A 240 -19.95 2.14 10.04
N GLY A 241 -19.77 0.93 10.54
CA GLY A 241 -18.74 0.61 11.49
C GLY A 241 -18.18 -0.80 11.31
N TYR A 242 -17.56 -1.28 12.39
CA TYR A 242 -16.87 -2.55 12.38
C TYR A 242 -17.82 -3.76 12.32
N THR A 243 -18.89 -3.74 13.11
CA THR A 243 -19.80 -4.89 13.25
C THR A 243 -20.55 -5.18 11.96
N ASP A 244 -21.11 -4.17 11.33
CA ASP A 244 -21.89 -4.35 10.11
C ASP A 244 -21.00 -4.69 8.90
N LEU A 245 -19.72 -4.34 8.90
CA LEU A 245 -18.76 -4.82 7.91
C LEU A 245 -18.74 -6.35 7.83
N TRP A 246 -18.54 -7.03 8.98
CA TRP A 246 -18.43 -8.49 9.01
C TRP A 246 -19.75 -9.19 8.69
N ILE A 247 -20.87 -8.63 9.16
CA ILE A 247 -22.21 -9.16 8.86
C ILE A 247 -22.50 -9.03 7.38
N ASN A 248 -22.26 -7.85 6.80
CA ASN A 248 -22.47 -7.60 5.37
C ASN A 248 -21.59 -8.50 4.51
N LEU A 249 -20.32 -8.71 4.89
CA LEU A 249 -19.42 -9.61 4.17
C LEU A 249 -19.91 -11.06 4.24
N ARG A 250 -20.32 -11.54 5.41
CA ARG A 250 -20.88 -12.89 5.58
C ARG A 250 -22.13 -13.08 4.71
N ASP A 251 -23.06 -12.13 4.75
CA ASP A 251 -24.31 -12.23 4.01
C ASP A 251 -24.07 -12.14 2.50
N LEU A 252 -23.13 -11.29 2.04
CA LEU A 252 -22.70 -11.28 0.65
C LEU A 252 -22.09 -12.62 0.20
N LEU A 253 -21.29 -13.27 1.05
CA LEU A 253 -20.74 -14.60 0.75
C LEU A 253 -21.84 -15.66 0.59
N ARG A 254 -22.91 -15.59 1.39
CA ARG A 254 -24.09 -16.47 1.25
C ARG A 254 -24.86 -16.20 -0.05
N GLU A 255 -25.10 -14.94 -0.37
CA GLU A 255 -25.81 -14.52 -1.59
C GLU A 255 -25.05 -14.92 -2.86
N THR A 256 -23.71 -14.78 -2.83
CA THR A 256 -22.85 -15.05 -3.99
C THR A 256 -22.34 -16.49 -4.07
N ARG A 257 -22.82 -17.41 -3.21
CA ARG A 257 -22.33 -18.79 -3.10
C ARG A 257 -22.21 -19.54 -4.42
N ARG A 258 -23.09 -19.27 -5.39
CA ARG A 258 -23.09 -19.92 -6.71
C ARG A 258 -22.42 -19.08 -7.80
N GLN A 259 -21.95 -17.89 -7.47
CA GLN A 259 -21.36 -16.97 -8.44
C GLN A 259 -19.82 -17.08 -8.44
N ARG A 260 -19.25 -16.80 -9.60
CA ARG A 260 -17.82 -16.44 -9.68
C ARG A 260 -17.73 -14.93 -9.52
N CYS A 261 -17.05 -14.45 -8.50
CA CYS A 261 -16.94 -13.01 -8.25
C CYS A 261 -15.69 -12.63 -7.48
N PHE A 262 -15.37 -11.34 -7.52
CA PHE A 262 -14.37 -10.68 -6.71
C PHE A 262 -15.04 -9.79 -5.66
N ILE A 263 -14.58 -9.87 -4.42
CA ILE A 263 -15.07 -9.04 -3.31
C ILE A 263 -13.86 -8.31 -2.74
N ASN A 264 -13.89 -6.99 -2.76
CA ASN A 264 -12.89 -6.16 -2.10
C ASN A 264 -13.46 -5.55 -0.83
N VAL A 265 -12.64 -5.54 0.21
CA VAL A 265 -12.94 -4.93 1.51
C VAL A 265 -11.79 -4.03 1.91
N TYR A 266 -12.08 -2.81 2.30
CA TYR A 266 -11.07 -1.90 2.83
C TYR A 266 -11.46 -1.42 4.23
N TRP A 267 -10.51 -1.57 5.16
CA TRP A 267 -10.66 -1.17 6.55
C TRP A 267 -9.48 -0.33 7.02
N ALA A 268 -9.73 0.93 7.38
CA ALA A 268 -8.71 1.95 7.64
C ALA A 268 -8.31 2.09 9.12
N ALA A 269 -8.95 1.35 10.05
CA ALA A 269 -8.84 1.69 11.46
C ALA A 269 -7.44 1.44 12.05
N VAL A 270 -6.70 0.42 11.59
CA VAL A 270 -5.37 0.12 12.14
C VAL A 270 -4.41 1.29 11.86
N ASP A 271 -4.40 1.83 10.63
CA ASP A 271 -3.63 3.03 10.29
C ASP A 271 -4.04 4.23 11.16
N MET A 272 -5.34 4.50 11.23
CA MET A 272 -5.86 5.66 11.97
C MET A 272 -5.50 5.62 13.47
N VAL A 273 -5.67 4.47 14.13
CA VAL A 273 -5.34 4.33 15.56
C VAL A 273 -3.84 4.33 15.78
N SER A 274 -3.05 3.77 14.84
CA SER A 274 -1.58 3.81 14.90
C SER A 274 -1.05 5.23 14.82
N HIS A 275 -1.61 6.07 13.97
CA HIS A 275 -1.22 7.48 13.88
C HIS A 275 -1.43 8.24 15.18
N ILE A 276 -2.49 7.93 15.92
CA ILE A 276 -2.91 8.67 17.13
C ILE A 276 -2.21 8.13 18.38
N TYR A 277 -2.18 6.80 18.54
CA TYR A 277 -1.77 6.15 19.78
C TYR A 277 -0.39 5.49 19.69
N GLY A 278 0.13 5.28 18.49
CA GLY A 278 1.37 4.53 18.25
C GLY A 278 1.14 3.03 18.08
N THR A 279 2.08 2.36 17.39
CA THR A 279 1.96 0.94 17.03
C THR A 279 1.96 -0.01 18.22
N ALA A 280 2.55 0.37 19.35
CA ALA A 280 2.60 -0.44 20.57
C ALA A 280 1.39 -0.23 21.52
N ALA A 281 0.39 0.56 21.10
CA ALA A 281 -0.76 0.88 21.93
C ALA A 281 -1.77 -0.27 21.99
N GLU A 282 -2.42 -0.43 23.13
CA GLU A 282 -3.47 -1.44 23.35
C GLU A 282 -4.59 -1.33 22.32
N GLN A 283 -4.96 -0.10 21.93
CA GLN A 283 -5.99 0.16 20.91
C GLN A 283 -5.64 -0.50 19.57
N VAL A 284 -4.38 -0.49 19.17
CA VAL A 284 -3.91 -1.13 17.93
C VAL A 284 -3.95 -2.65 18.06
N MET A 285 -3.48 -3.18 19.17
CA MET A 285 -3.49 -4.63 19.44
C MET A 285 -4.92 -5.20 19.47
N VAL A 286 -5.84 -4.50 20.12
CA VAL A 286 -7.25 -4.89 20.19
C VAL A 286 -7.91 -4.82 18.82
N GLU A 287 -7.65 -3.76 18.04
CA GLU A 287 -8.20 -3.60 16.68
C GLU A 287 -7.77 -4.76 15.77
N ILE A 288 -6.49 -5.10 15.75
CA ILE A 288 -5.95 -6.21 14.93
C ILE A 288 -6.47 -7.56 15.45
N GLY A 289 -6.46 -7.76 16.78
CA GLY A 289 -6.93 -9.00 17.40
C GLY A 289 -8.39 -9.30 17.08
N ARG A 290 -9.24 -8.27 17.12
CA ARG A 290 -10.67 -8.41 16.75
C ARG A 290 -10.84 -8.77 15.29
N GLN A 291 -10.09 -8.15 14.37
CA GLN A 291 -10.18 -8.49 12.95
C GLN A 291 -9.88 -9.97 12.68
N LEU A 292 -8.82 -10.52 13.25
CA LEU A 292 -8.46 -11.92 13.06
C LEU A 292 -9.42 -12.89 13.79
N ALA A 293 -9.90 -12.52 14.97
CA ALA A 293 -10.90 -13.30 15.69
C ALA A 293 -12.24 -13.36 14.93
N ASP A 294 -12.72 -12.23 14.38
CA ASP A 294 -13.97 -12.20 13.61
C ASP A 294 -13.81 -12.92 12.25
N LEU A 295 -12.65 -12.87 11.61
CA LEU A 295 -12.37 -13.71 10.45
C LEU A 295 -12.55 -15.20 10.80
N ARG A 296 -11.96 -15.65 11.90
CA ARG A 296 -12.10 -17.05 12.38
C ARG A 296 -13.55 -17.38 12.73
N ASP A 297 -14.19 -16.57 13.57
CA ASP A 297 -15.45 -16.91 14.21
C ASP A 297 -16.68 -16.63 13.34
N VAL A 298 -16.64 -15.56 12.52
CA VAL A 298 -17.78 -15.15 11.67
C VAL A 298 -17.74 -15.81 10.30
N LEU A 299 -16.54 -15.93 9.68
CA LEU A 299 -16.41 -16.44 8.32
C LEU A 299 -15.96 -17.89 8.26
N CYS A 300 -14.92 -18.28 9.00
CA CYS A 300 -14.36 -19.63 8.87
C CYS A 300 -15.22 -20.68 9.59
N ALA A 301 -15.75 -20.37 10.77
CA ALA A 301 -16.59 -21.28 11.54
C ALA A 301 -18.06 -21.23 11.15
N GLY A 302 -18.47 -20.26 10.33
CA GLY A 302 -19.86 -20.04 9.94
C GLY A 302 -20.29 -20.80 8.68
N ASP A 303 -21.58 -20.72 8.37
CA ASP A 303 -22.19 -21.31 7.16
C ASP A 303 -21.86 -20.57 5.85
N ALA A 304 -21.11 -19.48 5.92
CA ALA A 304 -20.56 -18.78 4.76
C ALA A 304 -19.37 -19.54 4.14
N ALA A 305 -18.70 -20.38 4.92
CA ALA A 305 -17.61 -21.24 4.46
C ALA A 305 -18.14 -22.40 3.61
N ASP A 306 -17.68 -22.53 2.37
CA ASP A 306 -18.13 -23.55 1.42
C ASP A 306 -16.98 -24.21 0.63
N GLY A 307 -15.73 -23.93 0.99
CA GLY A 307 -14.54 -24.45 0.30
C GLY A 307 -14.27 -23.83 -1.07
N GLN A 308 -15.03 -22.84 -1.53
CA GLN A 308 -14.90 -22.25 -2.86
C GLN A 308 -14.53 -20.76 -2.84
N THR A 309 -14.29 -20.20 -1.67
CA THR A 309 -13.85 -18.81 -1.48
C THR A 309 -12.43 -18.77 -0.98
N LEU A 310 -11.54 -18.10 -1.70
CA LEU A 310 -10.23 -17.73 -1.16
C LEU A 310 -10.37 -16.38 -0.45
N PHE A 311 -10.09 -16.35 0.84
CA PHE A 311 -9.94 -15.14 1.61
C PHE A 311 -8.45 -14.75 1.65
N MET A 312 -8.16 -13.52 1.28
CA MET A 312 -6.82 -12.92 1.29
C MET A 312 -6.88 -11.67 2.17
N LEU A 313 -6.20 -11.68 3.33
CA LEU A 313 -6.01 -10.47 4.12
C LEU A 313 -4.60 -9.96 3.88
N VAL A 314 -4.49 -8.68 3.59
CA VAL A 314 -3.22 -8.00 3.32
C VAL A 314 -3.27 -6.57 3.89
N ALA A 315 -2.12 -6.00 4.19
CA ALA A 315 -2.02 -4.56 4.40
C ALA A 315 -1.40 -3.87 3.17
N ASP A 316 -1.68 -2.61 3.02
CA ASP A 316 -1.10 -1.76 1.98
C ASP A 316 0.30 -1.25 2.38
N HIS A 317 0.53 -1.01 3.67
CA HIS A 317 1.82 -0.70 4.31
C HIS A 317 1.77 -1.02 5.80
N GLY A 318 2.91 -0.89 6.49
CA GLY A 318 2.98 -0.87 7.94
C GLY A 318 3.29 0.53 8.47
N HIS A 319 3.69 0.61 9.74
CA HIS A 319 3.98 1.85 10.46
C HIS A 319 5.33 1.82 11.17
N SER A 320 6.00 2.97 11.21
CA SER A 320 7.17 3.23 12.04
C SER A 320 6.84 4.22 13.16
N PRO A 321 7.17 3.93 14.43
CA PRO A 321 7.08 4.91 15.49
C PRO A 321 8.00 6.10 15.19
N ILE A 322 7.58 7.32 15.57
CA ILE A 322 8.38 8.53 15.36
C ILE A 322 8.88 9.03 16.70
N THR A 323 10.19 9.09 16.82
CA THR A 323 10.89 9.64 18.00
C THR A 323 11.24 11.10 17.81
N GLU A 324 11.50 11.53 16.55
CA GLU A 324 11.88 12.90 16.25
C GLU A 324 11.30 13.39 14.92
N TYR A 325 10.73 14.58 14.96
CA TYR A 325 10.34 15.35 13.78
C TYR A 325 11.35 16.45 13.49
N VAL A 326 12.02 16.36 12.34
CA VAL A 326 12.89 17.43 11.85
C VAL A 326 12.06 18.40 11.03
N ASN A 327 11.91 19.63 11.53
CA ASN A 327 11.17 20.66 10.82
C ASN A 327 12.10 21.38 9.83
N ILE A 328 11.78 21.31 8.54
CA ILE A 328 12.62 21.88 7.49
C ILE A 328 12.83 23.41 7.64
N TYR A 329 11.88 24.11 8.28
CA TYR A 329 12.00 25.55 8.53
C TYR A 329 12.97 25.93 9.65
N ASP A 330 13.38 24.97 10.48
CA ASP A 330 14.43 25.19 11.48
C ASP A 330 15.85 25.12 10.86
N HIS A 331 15.92 24.78 9.55
CA HIS A 331 17.14 24.65 8.76
C HIS A 331 17.12 25.66 7.59
N ALA A 332 17.60 26.88 7.82
CA ALA A 332 17.56 27.96 6.81
C ALA A 332 18.10 27.55 5.42
N PRO A 333 19.26 26.81 5.31
CA PRO A 333 19.76 26.39 4.00
C PRO A 333 18.79 25.48 3.23
N LEU A 334 17.95 24.70 3.94
CA LEU A 334 16.95 23.83 3.32
C LEU A 334 15.71 24.62 2.94
N SER A 335 15.17 25.41 3.88
CA SER A 335 13.92 26.15 3.65
C SER A 335 14.05 27.24 2.57
N GLU A 336 15.20 27.90 2.50
CA GLU A 336 15.50 28.92 1.46
C GLU A 336 15.66 28.30 0.06
N ALA A 337 16.10 27.04 -0.01
CA ALA A 337 16.24 26.31 -1.27
C ALA A 337 14.89 25.85 -1.85
N LEU A 338 13.83 25.75 -1.04
CA LEU A 338 12.53 25.25 -1.51
C LEU A 338 11.84 26.24 -2.44
N ARG A 339 11.27 25.73 -3.53
CA ARG A 339 10.38 26.45 -4.45
C ARG A 339 8.92 26.39 -3.97
N CYS A 340 8.53 25.29 -3.36
CA CYS A 340 7.23 25.06 -2.74
C CYS A 340 7.36 24.11 -1.55
N GLY A 341 6.27 23.73 -0.93
CA GLY A 341 6.25 22.76 0.17
C GLY A 341 6.73 21.36 -0.22
N LEU A 342 6.82 20.49 0.78
CA LEU A 342 7.28 19.09 0.61
C LEU A 342 6.22 18.25 -0.09
N GLY A 343 6.62 17.51 -1.11
CA GLY A 343 5.83 16.43 -1.69
C GLY A 343 6.10 15.08 -1.04
N GLY A 344 5.49 14.02 -1.58
CA GLY A 344 5.68 12.66 -1.10
C GLY A 344 4.99 12.39 0.23
N GLN A 345 5.77 11.99 1.22
CA GLN A 345 5.38 11.69 2.60
C GLN A 345 6.47 12.16 3.58
N ALA A 346 6.12 12.30 4.86
CA ALA A 346 7.05 12.73 5.90
C ALA A 346 8.30 11.83 6.05
N ARG A 347 8.22 10.58 5.63
CA ARG A 347 9.31 9.60 5.70
C ARG A 347 9.98 9.28 4.34
N LEU A 348 9.38 9.72 3.24
CA LEU A 348 9.97 9.78 1.91
C LEU A 348 9.45 11.04 1.25
N ALA A 349 10.19 12.13 1.42
CA ALA A 349 9.80 13.45 0.94
C ALA A 349 10.41 13.77 -0.43
N ASN A 350 9.62 14.41 -1.27
CA ASN A 350 10.07 14.97 -2.55
C ASN A 350 10.30 16.46 -2.39
N LEU A 351 11.52 16.91 -2.61
CA LEU A 351 11.88 18.33 -2.53
C LEU A 351 11.82 18.96 -3.92
N TYR A 352 11.14 20.08 -4.00
CA TYR A 352 11.07 20.93 -5.20
C TYR A 352 11.94 22.14 -4.97
N LEU A 353 13.13 22.13 -5.58
CA LEU A 353 14.19 23.07 -5.27
C LEU A 353 14.21 24.25 -6.30
N ARG A 354 14.74 25.37 -5.86
CA ARG A 354 15.13 26.46 -6.75
C ARG A 354 16.35 26.04 -7.54
N GLU A 355 16.50 26.59 -8.74
CA GLU A 355 17.62 26.31 -9.63
C GLU A 355 18.97 26.61 -8.92
N GLY A 356 19.92 25.70 -9.04
CA GLY A 356 21.26 25.81 -8.46
C GLY A 356 21.41 25.37 -7.00
N TYR A 357 20.32 25.07 -6.28
CA TYR A 357 20.40 24.75 -4.86
C TYR A 357 20.59 23.27 -4.52
N ARG A 358 20.46 22.36 -5.49
CA ARG A 358 20.44 20.91 -5.23
C ARG A 358 21.71 20.42 -4.53
N GLU A 359 22.89 20.75 -5.01
CA GLU A 359 24.15 20.30 -4.41
C GLU A 359 24.31 20.81 -2.97
N GLN A 360 23.97 22.06 -2.71
CA GLN A 360 23.99 22.63 -1.36
C GLN A 360 23.05 21.87 -0.42
N VAL A 361 21.85 21.46 -0.88
CA VAL A 361 20.88 20.70 -0.09
C VAL A 361 21.38 19.27 0.16
N GLU A 362 21.93 18.59 -0.87
CA GLU A 362 22.54 17.26 -0.74
C GLU A 362 23.69 17.30 0.29
N ASP A 363 24.57 18.30 0.21
CA ASP A 363 25.68 18.48 1.16
C ASP A 363 25.16 18.75 2.57
N TYR A 364 24.14 19.58 2.73
CA TYR A 364 23.56 19.86 4.02
C TYR A 364 23.01 18.61 4.71
N PHE A 365 22.23 17.78 4.01
CA PHE A 365 21.75 16.51 4.57
C PHE A 365 22.90 15.59 4.94
N ARG A 366 23.91 15.45 4.07
CA ARG A 366 25.06 14.60 4.30
C ARG A 366 25.90 15.03 5.51
N GLU A 367 26.05 16.34 5.76
CA GLU A 367 26.95 16.87 6.78
C GLU A 367 26.24 17.15 8.11
N ARG A 368 24.96 17.52 8.09
CA ARG A 368 24.21 17.99 9.25
C ARG A 368 23.14 17.04 9.74
N LEU A 369 22.65 16.17 8.88
CA LEU A 369 21.54 15.25 9.17
C LEU A 369 21.84 13.81 8.67
N PRO A 370 23.09 13.30 8.75
CA PRO A 370 23.47 12.01 8.17
C PRO A 370 22.83 10.81 8.88
N ASP A 371 22.52 10.96 10.17
CA ASP A 371 21.90 9.91 10.97
C ASP A 371 20.37 9.86 10.83
N GLN A 372 19.76 10.92 10.32
CA GLN A 372 18.30 11.05 10.19
C GLN A 372 17.81 10.78 8.77
N PHE A 373 18.58 11.21 7.76
CA PHE A 373 18.13 11.17 6.36
C PHE A 373 19.23 10.82 5.39
N ILE A 374 18.82 10.16 4.29
CA ILE A 374 19.62 10.06 3.07
C ILE A 374 18.91 10.76 1.93
N THR A 375 19.67 11.25 0.97
CA THR A 375 19.14 11.85 -0.26
C THR A 375 19.41 10.96 -1.45
N VAL A 376 18.45 10.91 -2.38
CA VAL A 376 18.52 10.16 -3.64
C VAL A 376 18.02 11.04 -4.77
N ARG A 377 18.76 11.11 -5.86
CA ARG A 377 18.28 11.83 -7.05
C ARG A 377 17.15 11.04 -7.72
N PRO A 378 16.09 11.70 -8.20
CA PRO A 378 14.97 11.01 -8.86
C PRO A 378 15.41 10.11 -10.01
N ALA A 379 16.40 10.51 -10.80
CA ALA A 379 16.93 9.70 -11.90
C ALA A 379 17.58 8.41 -11.41
N ASP A 380 18.31 8.44 -10.29
CA ASP A 380 18.95 7.27 -9.69
C ASP A 380 17.91 6.33 -9.08
N ALA A 381 16.91 6.87 -8.37
CA ALA A 381 15.80 6.09 -7.82
C ALA A 381 14.99 5.40 -8.93
N GLN A 382 14.74 6.09 -10.04
CA GLN A 382 14.04 5.52 -11.20
C GLN A 382 14.90 4.46 -11.91
N ALA A 383 16.17 4.72 -12.15
CA ALA A 383 17.10 3.77 -12.79
C ALA A 383 17.25 2.49 -11.96
N ALA A 384 17.26 2.61 -10.63
CA ALA A 384 17.28 1.49 -9.69
C ALA A 384 15.95 0.71 -9.64
N GLY A 385 14.86 1.26 -10.17
CA GLY A 385 13.52 0.65 -10.13
C GLY A 385 12.84 0.74 -8.77
N LEU A 386 13.20 1.73 -7.94
CA LEU A 386 12.61 1.92 -6.61
C LEU A 386 11.08 2.03 -6.67
N PHE A 387 10.56 2.75 -7.65
CA PHE A 387 9.12 2.96 -7.86
C PHE A 387 8.53 2.02 -8.93
N GLY A 388 9.30 1.02 -9.38
CA GLY A 388 8.97 0.10 -10.47
C GLY A 388 9.77 0.35 -11.74
N THR A 389 9.68 -0.61 -12.67
CA THR A 389 10.44 -0.60 -13.95
C THR A 389 9.53 -0.51 -15.18
N GLU A 390 8.25 -0.28 -14.99
CA GLU A 390 7.25 -0.09 -16.06
C GLU A 390 7.45 1.26 -16.76
N THR A 391 6.78 1.46 -17.89
CA THR A 391 6.76 2.76 -18.56
C THR A 391 6.28 3.84 -17.58
N PRO A 392 7.09 4.87 -17.31
CA PRO A 392 6.71 5.92 -16.37
C PRO A 392 5.47 6.69 -16.83
N HIS A 393 4.65 7.09 -15.86
CA HIS A 393 3.62 8.09 -16.11
C HIS A 393 4.26 9.38 -16.64
N PRO A 394 3.64 10.09 -17.61
CA PRO A 394 4.24 11.29 -18.21
C PRO A 394 4.68 12.36 -17.19
N GLU A 395 3.94 12.48 -16.08
CA GLU A 395 4.23 13.46 -15.03
C GLU A 395 5.10 12.89 -13.88
N ALA A 396 5.54 11.63 -13.93
CA ALA A 396 6.28 11.00 -12.84
C ALA A 396 7.53 11.79 -12.44
N GLY A 397 8.31 12.25 -13.43
CA GLY A 397 9.52 13.05 -13.16
C GLY A 397 9.21 14.35 -12.41
N ALA A 398 8.18 15.09 -12.85
CA ALA A 398 7.76 16.32 -12.17
C ALA A 398 7.24 16.06 -10.74
N ARG A 399 6.57 14.93 -10.53
CA ARG A 399 6.03 14.54 -9.22
C ARG A 399 7.09 14.06 -8.22
N MET A 400 8.22 13.52 -8.70
CA MET A 400 9.37 13.16 -7.85
C MET A 400 10.20 14.36 -7.39
N GLY A 401 10.04 15.53 -7.99
CA GLY A 401 10.80 16.73 -7.65
C GLY A 401 12.26 16.69 -8.10
N ASP A 402 13.11 17.47 -7.40
CA ASP A 402 14.53 17.63 -7.70
C ASP A 402 15.42 16.76 -6.83
N LEU A 403 14.92 16.34 -5.65
CA LEU A 403 15.63 15.49 -4.70
C LEU A 403 14.62 14.70 -3.85
N ILE A 404 14.89 13.43 -3.62
CA ILE A 404 14.14 12.56 -2.73
C ILE A 404 14.90 12.44 -1.41
N VAL A 405 14.21 12.64 -0.29
CA VAL A 405 14.76 12.50 1.06
C VAL A 405 14.08 11.31 1.74
N ILE A 406 14.86 10.32 2.13
CA ILE A 406 14.40 9.10 2.80
C ILE A 406 14.78 9.18 4.26
N ALA A 407 13.82 9.03 5.15
CA ALA A 407 14.03 9.06 6.59
C ALA A 407 14.44 7.69 7.14
N ARG A 408 15.40 7.67 8.05
CA ARG A 408 15.72 6.52 8.90
C ARG A 408 14.57 6.20 9.84
N GLU A 409 14.51 4.98 10.34
CA GLU A 409 13.50 4.61 11.34
C GLU A 409 13.55 5.55 12.56
N GLY A 410 12.39 5.96 13.05
CA GLY A 410 12.27 6.92 14.14
C GLY A 410 12.21 8.39 13.71
N PHE A 411 12.61 8.74 12.48
CA PHE A 411 12.63 10.12 12.02
C PHE A 411 11.55 10.42 10.97
N ALA A 412 11.15 11.70 10.94
CA ALA A 412 10.24 12.22 9.91
C ALA A 412 10.58 13.69 9.59
N LEU A 413 10.54 14.04 8.30
CA LEU A 413 10.68 15.42 7.83
C LEU A 413 9.32 16.10 7.84
N THR A 414 9.22 17.33 8.32
CA THR A 414 7.95 18.06 8.45
C THR A 414 8.08 19.53 8.09
N GLU A 415 6.94 20.14 7.73
CA GLU A 415 6.75 21.58 7.59
C GLU A 415 5.85 22.15 8.70
N LYS A 416 5.47 21.32 9.68
CA LYS A 416 4.51 21.75 10.70
C LYS A 416 5.14 22.75 11.66
N ARG A 417 4.43 23.83 11.94
CA ARG A 417 4.81 24.80 12.96
C ARG A 417 4.77 24.14 14.35
N PRO A 418 5.59 24.62 15.32
CA PRO A 418 5.52 24.18 16.70
C PRO A 418 4.08 24.27 17.24
N GLY A 419 3.65 23.24 17.98
CA GLY A 419 2.29 23.16 18.56
C GLY A 419 1.23 22.48 17.67
N ALA A 420 1.50 22.15 16.42
CA ALA A 420 0.63 21.25 15.66
C ALA A 420 0.75 19.82 16.21
N MET A 421 -0.39 19.17 16.50
CA MET A 421 -0.39 17.79 16.99
C MET A 421 0.29 16.89 15.95
N ALA A 422 1.41 16.29 16.32
CA ALA A 422 2.15 15.36 15.49
C ALA A 422 1.61 13.94 15.72
N SER A 423 1.52 13.13 14.67
CA SER A 423 1.22 11.72 14.81
C SER A 423 2.39 11.01 15.50
N VAL A 424 2.10 10.06 16.39
CA VAL A 424 3.15 9.34 17.14
C VAL A 424 3.77 8.18 16.35
N SER A 425 3.12 7.78 15.25
CA SER A 425 3.71 6.89 14.24
C SER A 425 3.39 7.39 12.82
N ARG A 426 4.20 7.00 11.86
CA ARG A 426 4.11 7.38 10.45
C ARG A 426 4.48 6.21 9.55
N HIS A 427 4.15 6.37 8.30
CA HIS A 427 4.51 5.50 7.19
C HIS A 427 4.99 6.34 6.00
N GLY A 428 5.42 5.71 4.92
CA GLY A 428 5.89 6.39 3.70
C GLY A 428 7.34 6.06 3.38
N GLY A 429 8.12 5.60 4.36
CA GLY A 429 9.54 5.29 4.24
C GLY A 429 9.84 3.89 3.71
N LEU A 430 11.07 3.46 3.93
CA LEU A 430 11.60 2.18 3.48
C LEU A 430 12.05 1.27 4.63
N SER A 431 11.66 1.54 5.87
CA SER A 431 11.99 0.65 6.99
C SER A 431 11.23 -0.67 6.87
N ALA A 432 11.77 -1.74 7.48
CA ALA A 432 11.12 -3.04 7.49
C ALA A 432 9.71 -2.97 8.11
N ARG A 433 9.51 -2.12 9.13
CA ARG A 433 8.21 -1.90 9.79
C ARG A 433 7.15 -1.35 8.85
N GLU A 434 7.54 -0.57 7.85
CA GLU A 434 6.63 0.04 6.87
C GLU A 434 6.48 -0.80 5.62
N MET A 435 7.60 -1.38 5.15
CA MET A 435 7.69 -2.05 3.86
C MET A 435 7.18 -3.48 3.89
N ILE A 436 7.39 -4.22 4.99
CA ILE A 436 6.98 -5.62 5.06
C ILE A 436 5.57 -5.72 5.66
N VAL A 437 4.67 -6.33 4.91
CA VAL A 437 3.25 -6.48 5.26
C VAL A 437 2.85 -7.96 5.26
N PRO A 438 1.86 -8.37 6.09
CA PRO A 438 1.38 -9.75 6.07
C PRO A 438 0.47 -10.01 4.87
N LEU A 439 0.54 -11.23 4.35
CA LEU A 439 -0.48 -11.83 3.50
C LEU A 439 -0.98 -13.11 4.17
N LEU A 440 -2.23 -13.12 4.64
CA LEU A 440 -2.94 -14.31 5.07
C LEU A 440 -3.83 -14.81 3.93
N MET A 441 -3.69 -16.07 3.55
CA MET A 441 -4.51 -16.73 2.53
C MET A 441 -5.17 -17.96 3.13
N ARG A 442 -6.50 -18.05 3.02
CA ARG A 442 -7.26 -19.19 3.53
C ARG A 442 -8.49 -19.46 2.67
N THR A 443 -8.82 -20.74 2.49
CA THR A 443 -10.11 -21.14 1.90
C THR A 443 -11.19 -21.10 3.00
N LEU A 444 -12.30 -20.42 2.72
CA LEU A 444 -13.50 -20.41 3.55
C LEU A 444 -14.42 -21.55 3.15
#